data_007046f2a97f2dd01eda6e4c6caf84d0
#
_entry.id   007046f2a97f2dd01eda6e4c6caf84d0
#
_cell.length_a   1.000
_cell.length_b   1.000
_cell.length_c   1.000
_cell.angle_alpha   90.00
_cell.angle_beta   90.00
_cell.angle_gamma   90.00
#
_symmetry.space_group_name_H-M   'P 1'
#
loop_
_entity.id
_entity.type
_entity.pdbx_description
1 polymer ?
#
loop_
_entity_poly.entity_id
_entity_poly.type
_entity_poly.pdbx_seq_one_letter_code
_entity_poly.pdbx_strand_id
1 'polypeptide(L)'
;RIVFYTILKGQLFITALFFIMSQEQILSSDGIPLEQSLKKAERKNKLKAVMLVAPLFLFLLIIYVFPIGDMLFRSVDDRMITKMLPKTFQAMENWDGQDLPDEPVYKAIYEDLKYLKENKTYGKIIARLNYEKSGFSSLIKKTVRKLKKIEEGNYKEQFIKIHKRWGQPEYLVALKNAAPNWSYA
;
A
#
# COMPACT_ATOMS: atom_id res chain seq x y z
N ARG A 1 15.94 -43.73 63.50
CA ARG A 1 15.98 -42.72 62.37
C ARG A 1 16.40 -43.35 61.06
N ILE A 2 17.29 -44.30 60.97
CA ILE A 2 17.82 -44.94 59.75
C ILE A 2 16.73 -45.80 59.07
N VAL A 3 15.94 -46.55 59.84
CA VAL A 3 14.89 -47.43 59.30
C VAL A 3 13.74 -46.63 58.55
N PHE A 4 13.42 -45.46 59.11
CA PHE A 4 12.36 -44.59 58.48
C PHE A 4 12.80 -44.02 57.15
N TYR A 5 14.09 -43.71 56.99
CA TYR A 5 14.66 -43.19 55.77
C TYR A 5 14.72 -44.23 54.66
N THR A 6 14.99 -45.51 55.03
CA THR A 6 15.00 -46.63 54.06
C THR A 6 13.61 -46.99 53.56
N ILE A 7 12.57 -46.89 54.38
CA ILE A 7 11.18 -47.15 54.01
C ILE A 7 10.67 -46.04 53.09
N LEU A 8 11.01 -44.79 53.37
CA LEU A 8 10.59 -43.65 52.53
C LEU A 8 11.23 -43.71 51.14
N LYS A 9 12.51 -44.09 51.02
CA LYS A 9 13.18 -44.31 49.75
C LYS A 9 12.59 -45.47 48.97
N GLY A 10 12.22 -46.55 49.64
CA GLY A 10 11.56 -47.70 49.02
C GLY A 10 10.18 -47.35 48.44
N GLN A 11 9.40 -46.57 49.18
CA GLN A 11 8.09 -46.09 48.70
C GLN A 11 8.21 -45.14 47.48
N LEU A 12 9.16 -44.22 47.52
CA LEU A 12 9.43 -43.33 46.38
C LEU A 12 9.90 -44.08 45.14
N PHE A 13 10.71 -45.12 45.33
CA PHE A 13 11.20 -45.95 44.24
C PHE A 13 10.07 -46.79 43.62
N ILE A 14 9.19 -47.36 44.43
CA ILE A 14 8.04 -48.14 43.96
C ILE A 14 7.01 -47.23 43.22
N THR A 15 6.76 -46.03 43.75
CA THR A 15 5.88 -45.07 43.07
C THR A 15 6.48 -44.56 41.77
N ALA A 16 7.78 -44.33 41.71
CA ALA A 16 8.45 -43.95 40.46
C ALA A 16 8.43 -45.09 39.42
N LEU A 17 8.65 -46.34 39.87
CA LEU A 17 8.57 -47.51 39.01
C LEU A 17 7.14 -47.75 38.48
N PHE A 18 6.13 -47.54 39.32
CA PHE A 18 4.74 -47.64 38.95
C PHE A 18 4.35 -46.54 37.96
N PHE A 19 4.87 -45.32 38.11
CA PHE A 19 4.67 -44.22 37.20
C PHE A 19 5.36 -44.45 35.82
N ILE A 20 6.55 -45.10 35.83
CA ILE A 20 7.24 -45.47 34.59
C ILE A 20 6.52 -46.64 33.88
N MET A 21 5.99 -47.60 34.60
CA MET A 21 5.24 -48.70 34.05
C MET A 21 3.83 -48.30 33.55
N SER A 22 3.23 -47.25 34.10
CA SER A 22 1.93 -46.71 33.68
C SER A 22 1.99 -45.94 32.35
N GLN A 23 3.17 -45.71 31.82
CA GLN A 23 3.40 -45.16 30.48
C GLN A 23 3.31 -46.29 29.41
N GLU A 24 2.47 -47.29 29.60
CA GLU A 24 2.12 -48.17 28.48
C GLU A 24 1.47 -47.36 27.40
N GLN A 25 2.23 -47.09 26.36
CA GLN A 25 1.68 -46.50 25.12
C GLN A 25 0.63 -47.47 24.57
N ILE A 26 -0.63 -47.08 24.69
CA ILE A 26 -1.72 -47.85 24.11
C ILE A 26 -1.48 -47.84 22.59
N LEU A 27 -0.98 -48.96 22.08
CA LEU A 27 -0.77 -49.17 20.64
C LEU A 27 -2.11 -49.47 19.99
N SER A 28 -2.32 -48.85 18.84
CA SER A 28 -3.42 -49.21 17.94
C SER A 28 -3.18 -50.62 17.38
N SER A 29 -4.24 -51.27 16.89
CA SER A 29 -4.16 -52.62 16.22
C SER A 29 -3.07 -52.71 15.15
N ASP A 30 -2.59 -51.58 14.63
CA ASP A 30 -1.56 -51.49 13.60
C ASP A 30 -0.15 -51.23 14.13
N GLY A 31 0.08 -51.37 15.46
CA GLY A 31 1.39 -51.18 16.10
C GLY A 31 1.89 -49.73 16.17
N ILE A 32 1.07 -48.76 15.83
CA ILE A 32 1.41 -47.31 15.88
C ILE A 32 0.90 -46.72 17.19
N PRO A 33 1.69 -45.87 17.89
CA PRO A 33 1.22 -45.17 19.09
C PRO A 33 -0.13 -44.46 18.83
N LEU A 34 -1.12 -44.70 19.70
CA LEU A 34 -2.49 -44.20 19.55
C LEU A 34 -2.54 -42.67 19.34
N GLU A 35 -1.64 -41.92 20.00
CA GLU A 35 -1.52 -40.49 19.79
C GLU A 35 -1.18 -40.08 18.35
N GLN A 36 -0.35 -40.86 17.66
CA GLN A 36 0.02 -40.54 16.28
C GLN A 36 -1.12 -40.84 15.32
N SER A 37 -1.82 -41.93 15.56
CA SER A 37 -2.99 -42.32 14.75
C SER A 37 -4.14 -41.33 14.94
N LEU A 38 -4.41 -40.87 16.16
CA LEU A 38 -5.40 -39.84 16.46
C LEU A 38 -5.03 -38.52 15.81
N LYS A 39 -3.79 -38.03 15.95
CA LYS A 39 -3.32 -36.80 15.30
C LYS A 39 -3.44 -36.87 13.78
N LYS A 40 -3.17 -38.05 13.17
CA LYS A 40 -3.32 -38.25 11.73
C LYS A 40 -4.78 -38.26 11.30
N ALA A 41 -5.66 -38.89 12.08
CA ALA A 41 -7.11 -38.91 11.83
C ALA A 41 -7.72 -37.47 12.00
N GLU A 42 -7.34 -36.76 13.05
CA GLU A 42 -7.74 -35.36 13.25
C GLU A 42 -7.30 -34.46 12.10
N ARG A 43 -6.06 -34.57 11.63
CA ARG A 43 -5.58 -33.78 10.49
C ARG A 43 -6.38 -34.08 9.23
N LYS A 44 -6.70 -35.37 8.94
CA LYS A 44 -7.54 -35.75 7.80
C LYS A 44 -8.95 -35.17 7.92
N ASN A 45 -9.55 -35.21 9.11
CA ASN A 45 -10.89 -34.68 9.34
C ASN A 45 -10.91 -33.15 9.26
N LYS A 46 -9.91 -32.47 9.82
CA LYS A 46 -9.73 -31.02 9.67
C LYS A 46 -9.56 -30.63 8.20
N LEU A 47 -8.75 -31.37 7.46
CA LEU A 47 -8.56 -31.13 6.02
C LEU A 47 -9.86 -31.32 5.21
N LYS A 48 -10.64 -32.36 5.49
CA LYS A 48 -11.96 -32.56 4.87
C LYS A 48 -12.93 -31.43 5.19
N ALA A 49 -12.97 -30.97 6.45
CA ALA A 49 -13.78 -29.82 6.87
C ALA A 49 -13.35 -28.53 6.14
N VAL A 50 -12.04 -28.29 6.05
CA VAL A 50 -11.52 -27.14 5.30
C VAL A 50 -11.87 -27.26 3.81
N MET A 51 -11.72 -28.43 3.18
CA MET A 51 -12.08 -28.62 1.78
C MET A 51 -13.57 -28.41 1.50
N LEU A 52 -14.44 -28.70 2.47
CA LEU A 52 -15.87 -28.44 2.34
C LEU A 52 -16.20 -26.94 2.39
N VAL A 53 -15.50 -26.19 3.25
CA VAL A 53 -15.71 -24.76 3.43
C VAL A 53 -14.89 -23.92 2.44
N ALA A 54 -13.78 -24.46 1.94
CA ALA A 54 -12.86 -23.78 1.05
C ALA A 54 -13.51 -23.13 -0.19
N PRO A 55 -14.42 -23.78 -0.92
CA PRO A 55 -15.04 -23.16 -2.09
C PRO A 55 -15.82 -21.88 -1.73
N LEU A 56 -16.60 -21.95 -0.65
CA LEU A 56 -17.35 -20.79 -0.17
C LEU A 56 -16.41 -19.67 0.32
N PHE A 57 -15.39 -20.06 1.09
CA PHE A 57 -14.40 -19.10 1.60
C PHE A 57 -13.60 -18.43 0.47
N LEU A 58 -13.17 -19.21 -0.53
CA LEU A 58 -12.47 -18.70 -1.71
C LEU A 58 -13.35 -17.74 -2.50
N PHE A 59 -14.63 -18.05 -2.66
CA PHE A 59 -15.59 -17.17 -3.32
C PHE A 59 -15.73 -15.83 -2.60
N LEU A 60 -15.87 -15.85 -1.27
CA LEU A 60 -15.91 -14.63 -0.47
C LEU A 60 -14.60 -13.85 -0.57
N LEU A 61 -13.46 -14.53 -0.54
CA LEU A 61 -12.14 -13.92 -0.64
C LEU A 61 -11.96 -13.20 -1.98
N ILE A 62 -12.36 -13.82 -3.08
CA ILE A 62 -12.29 -13.21 -4.41
C ILE A 62 -13.22 -11.98 -4.51
N ILE A 63 -14.47 -12.09 -4.05
CA ILE A 63 -15.44 -11.01 -4.22
C ILE A 63 -15.18 -9.82 -3.29
N TYR A 64 -14.70 -10.06 -2.06
CA TYR A 64 -14.52 -8.99 -1.07
C TYR A 64 -13.07 -8.54 -0.93
N VAL A 65 -12.14 -9.47 -0.74
CA VAL A 65 -10.75 -9.13 -0.44
C VAL A 65 -10.02 -8.59 -1.67
N PHE A 66 -10.28 -9.15 -2.85
CA PHE A 66 -9.64 -8.70 -4.08
C PHE A 66 -10.00 -7.24 -4.43
N PRO A 67 -11.28 -6.81 -4.46
CA PRO A 67 -11.61 -5.41 -4.73
C PRO A 67 -11.11 -4.45 -3.67
N ILE A 68 -11.15 -4.85 -2.39
CA ILE A 68 -10.62 -4.03 -1.29
C ILE A 68 -9.09 -3.87 -1.45
N GLY A 69 -8.39 -4.97 -1.77
CA GLY A 69 -6.96 -4.94 -2.05
C GLY A 69 -6.62 -4.02 -3.24
N ASP A 70 -7.34 -4.14 -4.35
CA ASP A 70 -7.14 -3.28 -5.52
C ASP A 70 -7.38 -1.79 -5.20
N MET A 71 -8.41 -1.47 -4.41
CA MET A 71 -8.65 -0.10 -3.94
C MET A 71 -7.52 0.41 -3.04
N LEU A 72 -7.00 -0.42 -2.13
CA LEU A 72 -5.88 -0.05 -1.29
C LEU A 72 -4.60 0.18 -2.10
N PHE A 73 -4.29 -0.71 -3.05
CA PHE A 73 -3.15 -0.54 -3.96
C PHE A 73 -3.26 0.74 -4.79
N ARG A 74 -4.43 1.05 -5.32
CA ARG A 74 -4.67 2.30 -6.07
C ARG A 74 -4.59 3.54 -5.18
N SER A 75 -4.99 3.44 -3.92
CA SER A 75 -4.89 4.54 -2.95
C SER A 75 -3.44 4.91 -2.63
N VAL A 76 -2.52 3.94 -2.72
CA VAL A 76 -1.09 4.14 -2.46
C VAL A 76 -0.32 4.48 -3.76
N ASP A 77 -0.87 4.19 -4.94
CA ASP A 77 -0.21 4.48 -6.23
C ASP A 77 -0.45 5.95 -6.69
N ASP A 78 0.17 6.88 -6.00
CA ASP A 78 0.16 8.31 -6.34
C ASP A 78 1.02 8.67 -7.57
N ARG A 79 1.64 7.67 -8.24
CA ARG A 79 2.48 7.87 -9.44
C ARG A 79 1.72 8.40 -10.64
N MET A 80 0.38 8.41 -10.60
CA MET A 80 -0.43 8.90 -11.72
C MET A 80 -0.06 10.34 -12.08
N ILE A 81 0.14 11.20 -11.09
CA ILE A 81 0.42 12.61 -11.34
C ILE A 81 1.82 12.83 -11.94
N THR A 82 2.80 12.09 -11.45
CA THR A 82 4.18 12.14 -11.95
C THR A 82 4.26 11.65 -13.41
N LYS A 83 3.49 10.61 -13.76
CA LYS A 83 3.38 10.13 -15.15
C LYS A 83 2.67 11.11 -16.08
N MET A 84 1.79 11.94 -15.54
CA MET A 84 1.01 12.91 -16.32
C MET A 84 1.73 14.25 -16.50
N LEU A 85 2.64 14.61 -15.58
CA LEU A 85 3.42 15.85 -15.59
C LEU A 85 4.94 15.56 -15.46
N PRO A 86 5.50 14.70 -16.31
CA PRO A 86 6.89 14.25 -16.14
C PRO A 86 7.91 15.39 -16.24
N LYS A 87 7.74 16.27 -17.20
CA LYS A 87 8.66 17.41 -17.41
C LYS A 87 8.57 18.42 -16.29
N THR A 88 7.37 18.66 -15.77
CA THR A 88 7.12 19.56 -14.64
C THR A 88 7.84 19.07 -13.39
N PHE A 89 7.69 17.79 -13.04
CA PHE A 89 8.35 17.26 -11.84
C PHE A 89 9.86 17.19 -11.99
N GLN A 90 10.38 16.85 -13.17
CA GLN A 90 11.79 16.89 -13.45
C GLN A 90 12.37 18.32 -13.31
N ALA A 91 11.66 19.32 -13.81
CA ALA A 91 12.09 20.71 -13.67
C ALA A 91 11.98 21.23 -12.23
N MET A 92 11.08 20.66 -11.41
CA MET A 92 10.89 21.04 -10.00
C MET A 92 11.81 20.27 -9.03
N GLU A 93 12.59 19.31 -9.49
CA GLU A 93 13.42 18.45 -8.63
C GLU A 93 14.37 19.28 -7.77
N ASN A 94 15.08 20.24 -8.36
CA ASN A 94 16.06 21.09 -7.69
C ASN A 94 15.48 22.37 -7.07
N TRP A 95 14.16 22.58 -7.17
CA TRP A 95 13.52 23.76 -6.62
C TRP A 95 13.20 23.55 -5.13
N ASP A 96 13.61 24.49 -4.26
CA ASP A 96 13.48 24.41 -2.79
C ASP A 96 12.07 24.73 -2.25
N GLY A 97 11.21 25.35 -3.06
CA GLY A 97 9.83 25.68 -2.67
C GLY A 97 9.67 27.00 -1.89
N GLN A 98 10.74 27.77 -1.66
CA GLN A 98 10.64 29.02 -0.90
C GLN A 98 10.14 30.17 -1.77
N ASP A 99 10.72 30.34 -2.95
CA ASP A 99 10.37 31.38 -3.90
C ASP A 99 9.59 30.83 -5.11
N LEU A 100 9.20 31.73 -6.01
CA LEU A 100 8.61 31.31 -7.28
C LEU A 100 9.70 30.64 -8.16
N PRO A 101 9.41 29.47 -8.72
CA PRO A 101 10.36 28.77 -9.57
C PRO A 101 10.75 29.58 -10.80
N ASP A 102 11.85 29.19 -11.38
CA ASP A 102 12.40 29.81 -12.58
C ASP A 102 11.60 29.48 -13.85
N GLU A 103 11.87 30.20 -14.93
CA GLU A 103 11.24 30.07 -16.24
C GLU A 103 11.18 28.63 -16.78
N PRO A 104 12.21 27.76 -16.61
CA PRO A 104 12.19 26.37 -17.10
C PRO A 104 11.01 25.55 -16.52
N VAL A 105 10.62 25.81 -15.26
CA VAL A 105 9.50 25.10 -14.62
C VAL A 105 8.18 25.49 -15.29
N TYR A 106 7.95 26.77 -15.55
CA TYR A 106 6.75 27.23 -16.24
C TYR A 106 6.66 26.72 -17.68
N LYS A 107 7.80 26.63 -18.37
CA LYS A 107 7.90 26.02 -19.70
C LYS A 107 7.51 24.52 -19.63
N ALA A 108 8.03 23.79 -18.66
CA ALA A 108 7.70 22.38 -18.46
C ALA A 108 6.20 22.19 -18.16
N ILE A 109 5.61 23.03 -17.30
CA ILE A 109 4.17 23.03 -17.03
C ILE A 109 3.37 23.29 -18.32
N TYR A 110 3.81 24.22 -19.16
CA TYR A 110 3.16 24.50 -20.45
C TYR A 110 3.16 23.28 -21.36
N GLU A 111 4.31 22.63 -21.54
CA GLU A 111 4.46 21.45 -22.39
C GLU A 111 3.59 20.28 -21.91
N ASP A 112 3.63 19.99 -20.62
CA ASP A 112 2.81 18.92 -20.04
C ASP A 112 1.32 19.22 -20.14
N LEU A 113 0.88 20.46 -19.85
CA LEU A 113 -0.51 20.85 -19.97
C LEU A 113 -1.00 20.84 -21.44
N LYS A 114 -0.13 21.15 -22.39
CA LYS A 114 -0.43 21.05 -23.84
C LYS A 114 -0.69 19.60 -24.22
N TYR A 115 0.18 18.68 -23.83
CA TYR A 115 0.02 17.25 -24.07
C TYR A 115 -1.28 16.70 -23.44
N LEU A 116 -1.55 17.09 -22.21
CA LEU A 116 -2.77 16.67 -21.50
C LEU A 116 -4.06 17.23 -22.10
N LYS A 117 -4.01 18.42 -22.68
CA LYS A 117 -5.13 19.00 -23.41
C LYS A 117 -5.43 18.24 -24.67
N GLU A 118 -4.41 17.88 -25.45
CA GLU A 118 -4.53 17.09 -26.67
C GLU A 118 -5.15 15.71 -26.39
N ASN A 119 -4.71 15.06 -25.30
CA ASN A 119 -5.22 13.76 -24.87
C ASN A 119 -6.52 13.83 -24.02
N LYS A 120 -7.05 15.02 -23.76
CA LYS A 120 -8.26 15.25 -22.93
C LYS A 120 -8.18 14.66 -21.51
N THR A 121 -6.97 14.50 -20.95
CA THR A 121 -6.72 13.84 -19.66
C THR A 121 -6.51 14.80 -18.49
N TYR A 122 -6.45 16.11 -18.73
CA TYR A 122 -6.22 17.14 -17.71
C TYR A 122 -7.25 17.13 -16.56
N GLY A 123 -8.43 16.52 -16.75
CA GLY A 123 -9.43 16.38 -15.70
C GLY A 123 -8.97 15.52 -14.52
N LYS A 124 -8.16 14.49 -14.77
CA LYS A 124 -7.61 13.60 -13.75
C LYS A 124 -6.63 14.35 -12.83
N ILE A 125 -5.78 15.20 -13.42
CA ILE A 125 -4.86 16.05 -12.66
C ILE A 125 -5.59 17.05 -11.79
N ILE A 126 -6.65 17.67 -12.33
CA ILE A 126 -7.47 18.62 -11.57
C ILE A 126 -8.04 17.97 -10.31
N ALA A 127 -8.58 16.76 -10.43
CA ALA A 127 -9.13 16.04 -9.28
C ALA A 127 -8.07 15.80 -8.18
N ARG A 128 -6.89 15.31 -8.57
CA ARG A 128 -5.81 15.03 -7.63
C ARG A 128 -5.23 16.29 -7.00
N LEU A 129 -4.94 17.33 -7.79
CA LEU A 129 -4.38 18.58 -7.28
C LEU A 129 -5.38 19.35 -6.40
N ASN A 130 -6.68 19.27 -6.69
CA ASN A 130 -7.70 19.88 -5.84
C ASN A 130 -7.81 19.23 -4.47
N TYR A 131 -7.36 17.98 -4.34
CA TYR A 131 -7.27 17.29 -3.06
C TYR A 131 -6.15 17.88 -2.20
N GLU A 132 -4.99 18.21 -2.80
CA GLU A 132 -3.88 18.85 -2.09
C GLU A 132 -4.22 20.30 -1.69
N LYS A 133 -4.72 21.09 -2.62
CA LYS A 133 -5.13 22.46 -2.36
C LYS A 133 -6.34 22.84 -3.22
N SER A 134 -7.34 23.40 -2.58
CA SER A 134 -8.53 23.89 -3.27
C SER A 134 -8.20 25.00 -4.27
N GLY A 135 -8.88 24.99 -5.43
CA GLY A 135 -8.72 26.04 -6.42
C GLY A 135 -7.90 25.68 -7.65
N PHE A 136 -7.26 24.52 -7.68
CA PHE A 136 -6.58 24.00 -8.88
C PHE A 136 -7.54 23.80 -10.05
N SER A 137 -8.82 23.49 -9.77
CA SER A 137 -9.82 23.35 -10.83
C SER A 137 -9.95 24.60 -11.69
N SER A 138 -10.09 25.77 -11.07
CA SER A 138 -10.17 27.04 -11.78
C SER A 138 -8.85 27.43 -12.46
N LEU A 139 -7.74 27.18 -11.76
CA LEU A 139 -6.38 27.46 -12.21
C LEU A 139 -6.08 26.68 -13.52
N ILE A 140 -6.15 25.36 -13.47
CA ILE A 140 -5.83 24.50 -14.61
C ILE A 140 -6.81 24.70 -15.77
N LYS A 141 -8.14 24.73 -15.51
CA LYS A 141 -9.14 24.93 -16.56
C LYS A 141 -8.95 26.26 -17.30
N LYS A 142 -8.62 27.34 -16.57
CA LYS A 142 -8.40 28.64 -17.19
C LYS A 142 -7.11 28.66 -17.99
N THR A 143 -6.05 28.04 -17.47
CA THR A 143 -4.77 27.90 -18.17
C THR A 143 -4.92 27.07 -19.43
N VAL A 144 -5.54 25.88 -19.36
CA VAL A 144 -5.75 24.99 -20.51
C VAL A 144 -6.55 25.67 -21.62
N ARG A 145 -7.56 26.47 -21.27
CA ARG A 145 -8.32 27.26 -22.26
C ARG A 145 -7.46 28.29 -22.98
N LYS A 146 -6.53 28.91 -22.27
CA LYS A 146 -5.68 29.99 -22.79
C LYS A 146 -4.33 29.54 -23.35
N LEU A 147 -4.01 28.22 -23.29
CA LEU A 147 -2.73 27.69 -23.79
C LEU A 147 -2.39 28.11 -25.22
N LYS A 148 -3.39 28.22 -26.11
CA LYS A 148 -3.17 28.65 -27.49
C LYS A 148 -2.73 30.11 -27.67
N LYS A 149 -2.85 30.91 -26.58
CA LYS A 149 -2.47 32.34 -26.56
C LYS A 149 -1.13 32.59 -25.89
N ILE A 150 -0.47 31.51 -25.43
CA ILE A 150 0.86 31.59 -24.81
C ILE A 150 1.88 31.57 -25.94
N GLU A 151 2.69 32.61 -26.00
CA GLU A 151 3.80 32.77 -26.95
C GLU A 151 5.07 32.18 -26.36
N GLU A 152 6.03 31.85 -27.22
CA GLU A 152 7.33 31.33 -26.78
C GLU A 152 8.12 32.42 -26.04
N GLY A 153 8.62 32.07 -24.87
CA GLY A 153 9.35 32.99 -23.97
C GLY A 153 8.43 33.61 -22.90
N ASN A 154 9.03 34.04 -21.79
CA ASN A 154 8.36 34.67 -20.64
C ASN A 154 7.12 33.90 -20.14
N TYR A 155 7.22 32.57 -20.07
CA TYR A 155 6.11 31.71 -19.61
C TYR A 155 5.61 32.09 -18.22
N LYS A 156 6.51 32.42 -17.29
CA LYS A 156 6.20 32.83 -15.91
C LYS A 156 5.22 34.01 -15.89
N GLU A 157 5.53 35.09 -16.60
CA GLU A 157 4.67 36.26 -16.63
C GLU A 157 3.33 35.98 -17.30
N GLN A 158 3.33 35.20 -18.39
CA GLN A 158 2.13 34.84 -19.11
C GLN A 158 1.20 33.97 -18.26
N PHE A 159 1.73 33.00 -17.50
CA PHE A 159 0.97 32.20 -16.56
C PHE A 159 0.34 33.06 -15.46
N ILE A 160 1.09 33.99 -14.87
CA ILE A 160 0.60 34.91 -13.85
C ILE A 160 -0.53 35.80 -14.42
N LYS A 161 -0.38 36.32 -15.66
CA LYS A 161 -1.44 37.07 -16.38
C LYS A 161 -2.68 36.22 -16.65
N ILE A 162 -2.53 34.95 -16.92
CA ILE A 162 -3.68 34.03 -17.09
C ILE A 162 -4.42 33.85 -15.79
N HIS A 163 -3.71 33.57 -14.71
CA HIS A 163 -4.30 33.36 -13.40
C HIS A 163 -3.28 33.73 -12.29
N LYS A 164 -3.64 34.71 -11.44
CA LYS A 164 -2.78 35.24 -10.38
C LYS A 164 -2.22 34.18 -9.39
N ARG A 165 -2.90 33.04 -9.26
CA ARG A 165 -2.44 31.93 -8.41
C ARG A 165 -1.13 31.29 -8.88
N TRP A 166 -0.76 31.43 -10.16
CA TRP A 166 0.55 31.01 -10.64
C TRP A 166 1.71 31.84 -10.09
N GLY A 167 1.41 33.04 -9.58
CA GLY A 167 2.36 33.88 -8.85
C GLY A 167 2.35 33.64 -7.34
N GLN A 168 1.65 32.62 -6.85
CA GLN A 168 1.62 32.26 -5.43
C GLN A 168 2.43 30.98 -5.21
N PRO A 169 3.56 31.02 -4.46
CA PRO A 169 4.43 29.86 -4.27
C PRO A 169 3.69 28.68 -3.65
N GLU A 170 2.68 28.93 -2.81
CA GLU A 170 1.87 27.89 -2.17
C GLU A 170 1.19 26.91 -3.16
N TYR A 171 0.77 27.36 -4.34
CA TYR A 171 0.18 26.48 -5.35
C TYR A 171 1.22 25.63 -6.05
N LEU A 172 2.43 26.15 -6.23
CA LEU A 172 3.53 25.41 -6.84
C LEU A 172 4.14 24.40 -5.85
N VAL A 173 4.20 24.77 -4.56
CA VAL A 173 4.55 23.84 -3.48
C VAL A 173 3.52 22.71 -3.38
N ALA A 174 2.22 23.03 -3.44
CA ALA A 174 1.17 22.00 -3.45
C ALA A 174 1.26 21.10 -4.70
N LEU A 175 1.67 21.66 -5.85
CA LEU A 175 1.93 20.87 -7.06
C LEU A 175 3.14 19.94 -6.86
N LYS A 176 4.24 20.42 -6.26
CA LYS A 176 5.42 19.61 -5.94
C LYS A 176 5.07 18.49 -4.95
N ASN A 177 4.32 18.80 -3.90
CA ASN A 177 3.92 17.84 -2.87
C ASN A 177 2.90 16.81 -3.36
N ALA A 178 2.23 17.06 -4.49
CA ALA A 178 1.36 16.08 -5.11
C ALA A 178 2.12 14.91 -5.72
N ALA A 179 3.42 15.04 -5.97
CA ALA A 179 4.29 13.91 -6.32
C ALA A 179 4.61 13.09 -5.07
N PRO A 180 4.65 11.76 -5.16
CA PRO A 180 5.06 10.92 -4.05
C PRO A 180 6.53 11.20 -3.70
N ASN A 181 6.81 11.47 -2.43
CA ASN A 181 8.17 11.71 -1.92
C ASN A 181 9.04 10.43 -1.87
N TRP A 182 8.48 9.28 -2.25
CA TRP A 182 9.15 8.00 -2.25
C TRP A 182 9.02 7.38 -3.64
N SER A 183 10.16 7.22 -4.29
CA SER A 183 10.29 6.36 -5.45
C SER A 183 10.76 4.99 -4.96
N TYR A 184 9.99 3.94 -5.19
CA TYR A 184 10.59 2.61 -5.19
C TYR A 184 11.51 2.54 -6.42
N ALA A 185 12.82 2.65 -6.17
CA ALA A 185 13.84 2.32 -7.15
C ALA A 185 13.84 0.82 -7.43
#